data_dcfc396239ff3261e122d0c1ae00160d
#
_entry.id   dcfc396239ff3261e122d0c1ae00160d
#
_cell.length_a   1.000
_cell.length_b   1.000
_cell.length_c   1.000
_cell.angle_alpha   90.00
_cell.angle_beta   90.00
_cell.angle_gamma   90.00
#
_symmetry.space_group_name_H-M   'P 1'
#
loop_
_entity.id
_entity.type
_entity.pdbx_description
1 polymer ?
#
loop_
_entity_poly.entity_id
_entity_poly.type
_entity_poly.pdbx_seq_one_letter_code
_entity_poly.pdbx_strand_id
1 'polypeptide(L)'
;MHKVFNDIWRIYPENMLGNRTWHWWWWIHFFENPDNPAFPKQLMVLWGTRNCRKVRVNDLCWEPKITMAISENRAAFESMVASWYYDGNKMHDPLILDTGKTETGWDDHSGRIRTESEEGVYSFGGSPADFWLDISNEKVGIELSMQRWKNMMAELVPTGKNFTRNMGYSMLKYRGLSSTGKIRVGETETPVKGRSYFQKVRISSITPCWYWGTVQWDNGAYLQYFLPHIGMSMLRRSTSQESRMDWGERMLSKTLNFCEPEEGKEYFMDDIRITKRYENNLPIFSVNAFSDEGELSIEMTTYARCCWDISQPLIGPLWHGIFYNEYPARVTDFKFKSGTRRVGKDDFGKSYCNCEHTWGTV
;
A
#
# COMPACT_ATOMS: atom_id res chain seq x y z
N MET A 1 4.44 9.39 -21.11
CA MET A 1 3.55 8.43 -20.39
C MET A 1 4.04 6.98 -20.54
N HIS A 2 4.25 6.44 -21.74
CA HIS A 2 4.68 5.04 -21.96
C HIS A 2 5.93 4.63 -21.18
N LYS A 3 6.99 5.43 -21.15
CA LYS A 3 8.23 5.10 -20.43
C LYS A 3 8.02 4.93 -18.93
N VAL A 4 7.20 5.78 -18.32
CA VAL A 4 6.88 5.72 -16.87
C VAL A 4 5.97 4.53 -16.57
N PHE A 5 5.06 4.18 -17.48
CA PHE A 5 4.20 3.01 -17.33
C PHE A 5 5.00 1.71 -17.35
N ASN A 6 5.99 1.58 -18.24
CA ASN A 6 6.85 0.41 -18.31
C ASN A 6 7.68 0.21 -17.02
N ASP A 7 7.95 1.29 -16.28
CA ASP A 7 8.65 1.20 -15.01
C ASP A 7 7.84 0.45 -13.91
N ILE A 8 6.54 0.26 -14.09
CA ILE A 8 5.73 -0.62 -13.22
C ILE A 8 6.28 -2.04 -13.23
N TRP A 9 6.68 -2.53 -14.40
CA TRP A 9 7.03 -3.94 -14.63
C TRP A 9 8.52 -4.21 -14.43
N ARG A 10 9.35 -3.17 -14.52
CA ARG A 10 10.82 -3.28 -14.46
C ARG A 10 11.33 -3.57 -13.06
N ILE A 11 12.40 -4.36 -13.01
CA ILE A 11 13.29 -4.50 -11.87
C ILE A 11 14.61 -3.88 -12.24
N TYR A 12 15.15 -3.04 -11.37
CA TYR A 12 16.41 -2.33 -11.58
C TYR A 12 17.49 -2.92 -10.68
N PRO A 13 18.39 -3.77 -11.21
CA PRO A 13 19.46 -4.38 -10.40
C PRO A 13 20.61 -3.43 -10.09
N GLU A 14 20.84 -2.41 -10.93
CA GLU A 14 22.05 -1.59 -10.87
C GLU A 14 22.17 -0.75 -9.59
N ASN A 15 21.06 -0.45 -8.96
CA ASN A 15 21.01 0.36 -7.74
C ASN A 15 20.73 -0.47 -6.48
N MET A 16 20.92 -1.78 -6.57
CA MET A 16 20.67 -2.66 -5.44
C MET A 16 21.81 -2.61 -4.43
N LEU A 17 21.52 -2.22 -3.21
CA LEU A 17 22.38 -2.43 -2.05
C LEU A 17 22.27 -3.91 -1.62
N GLY A 18 22.79 -4.82 -2.47
CA GLY A 18 22.80 -6.24 -2.16
C GLY A 18 21.49 -6.74 -1.50
N ASN A 19 21.58 -7.28 -0.30
CA ASN A 19 20.44 -7.87 0.41
C ASN A 19 19.41 -6.86 0.95
N ARG A 20 19.53 -5.56 0.68
CA ARG A 20 18.67 -4.52 1.27
C ARG A 20 17.68 -3.90 0.32
N THR A 21 17.64 -4.35 -0.94
CA THR A 21 16.71 -3.80 -1.92
C THR A 21 15.47 -4.64 -2.00
N TRP A 22 14.35 -3.99 -1.78
CA TRP A 22 13.03 -4.54 -1.97
C TRP A 22 12.38 -3.94 -3.20
N HIS A 23 11.65 -4.77 -3.94
CA HIS A 23 10.66 -4.37 -4.90
C HIS A 23 9.34 -4.96 -4.48
N TRP A 24 8.29 -4.14 -4.44
CA TRP A 24 6.95 -4.64 -4.27
C TRP A 24 5.97 -3.92 -5.18
N TRP A 25 4.91 -4.66 -5.52
CA TRP A 25 3.73 -4.22 -6.23
C TRP A 25 2.59 -4.39 -5.26
N TRP A 26 2.01 -3.30 -4.84
CA TRP A 26 1.02 -3.27 -3.78
C TRP A 26 -0.28 -2.68 -4.28
N TRP A 27 -1.37 -3.42 -4.11
CA TRP A 27 -2.73 -3.05 -4.43
C TRP A 27 -3.53 -2.90 -3.15
N ILE A 28 -4.39 -1.87 -3.08
CA ILE A 28 -5.50 -1.79 -2.15
C ILE A 28 -6.78 -1.52 -2.91
N HIS A 29 -7.77 -2.35 -2.64
CA HIS A 29 -9.10 -2.27 -3.25
C HIS A 29 -10.10 -1.98 -2.15
N PHE A 30 -10.98 -1.03 -2.41
CA PHE A 30 -12.08 -0.63 -1.54
C PHE A 30 -13.37 -0.99 -2.24
N PHE A 31 -14.21 -1.84 -1.63
CA PHE A 31 -15.46 -2.26 -2.23
C PHE A 31 -16.65 -1.78 -1.43
N GLU A 32 -17.75 -1.57 -2.13
CA GLU A 32 -19.03 -1.27 -1.51
C GLU A 32 -19.43 -2.42 -0.56
N ASN A 33 -20.01 -2.05 0.56
CA ASN A 33 -20.61 -2.98 1.50
C ASN A 33 -22.08 -2.58 1.66
N PRO A 34 -23.01 -3.15 0.87
CA PRO A 34 -24.42 -2.76 0.92
C PRO A 34 -25.06 -3.02 2.29
N ASP A 35 -24.62 -4.08 2.99
CA ASP A 35 -25.16 -4.47 4.28
C ASP A 35 -24.72 -3.51 5.39
N ASN A 36 -23.54 -2.92 5.25
CA ASN A 36 -23.01 -1.93 6.21
C ASN A 36 -22.14 -0.88 5.49
N PRO A 37 -22.73 0.16 4.88
CA PRO A 37 -22.01 1.16 4.12
C PRO A 37 -20.94 1.95 4.88
N ALA A 38 -21.00 1.94 6.23
CA ALA A 38 -20.01 2.59 7.08
C ALA A 38 -18.68 1.81 7.17
N PHE A 39 -18.67 0.52 6.79
CA PHE A 39 -17.53 -0.37 6.83
C PHE A 39 -17.31 -1.02 5.45
N PRO A 40 -16.73 -0.30 4.49
CA PRO A 40 -16.39 -0.84 3.18
C PRO A 40 -15.57 -2.11 3.28
N LYS A 41 -15.81 -3.07 2.38
CA LYS A 41 -14.93 -4.23 2.25
C LYS A 41 -13.60 -3.76 1.67
N GLN A 42 -12.50 -4.40 2.08
CA GLN A 42 -11.18 -4.03 1.59
C GLN A 42 -10.33 -5.28 1.31
N LEU A 43 -9.59 -5.23 0.22
CA LEU A 43 -8.65 -6.26 -0.18
C LEU A 43 -7.29 -5.63 -0.45
N MET A 44 -6.25 -6.13 0.20
CA MET A 44 -4.86 -5.84 -0.16
C MET A 44 -4.27 -7.05 -0.88
N VAL A 45 -3.48 -6.79 -1.92
CA VAL A 45 -2.65 -7.80 -2.57
C VAL A 45 -1.26 -7.23 -2.85
N LEU A 46 -0.25 -7.97 -2.42
CA LEU A 46 1.15 -7.60 -2.52
C LEU A 46 1.94 -8.68 -3.24
N TRP A 47 2.72 -8.29 -4.25
CA TRP A 47 3.87 -9.04 -4.74
C TRP A 47 5.13 -8.41 -4.18
N GLY A 48 5.98 -9.20 -3.52
CA GLY A 48 7.23 -8.73 -2.98
C GLY A 48 8.41 -9.58 -3.45
N THR A 49 9.48 -8.95 -3.93
CA THR A 49 10.72 -9.65 -4.21
C THR A 49 11.91 -8.91 -3.61
N ARG A 50 12.94 -9.67 -3.31
CA ARG A 50 14.16 -9.16 -2.73
C ARG A 50 15.35 -10.03 -3.11
N ASN A 51 16.45 -9.39 -3.42
CA ASN A 51 17.73 -10.08 -3.56
C ASN A 51 18.35 -10.33 -2.16
N CYS A 52 17.88 -11.35 -1.47
CA CYS A 52 18.39 -11.75 -0.14
C CYS A 52 18.39 -13.26 0.02
N ARG A 53 19.15 -13.76 1.02
CA ARG A 53 19.22 -15.19 1.29
C ARG A 53 17.99 -15.73 2.00
N LYS A 54 17.34 -14.90 2.82
CA LYS A 54 16.23 -15.33 3.67
C LYS A 54 15.35 -14.15 4.10
N VAL A 55 14.05 -14.35 4.06
CA VAL A 55 13.03 -13.45 4.63
C VAL A 55 12.04 -14.30 5.39
N ARG A 56 11.60 -13.86 6.56
CA ARG A 56 10.47 -14.43 7.26
C ARG A 56 9.31 -13.44 7.23
N VAL A 57 8.14 -13.92 6.88
CA VAL A 57 6.89 -13.17 6.94
C VAL A 57 5.89 -14.03 7.70
N ASN A 58 5.49 -13.60 8.90
CA ASN A 58 4.76 -14.43 9.84
C ASN A 58 5.47 -15.79 10.03
N ASP A 59 4.79 -16.89 9.79
CA ASP A 59 5.35 -18.25 9.90
C ASP A 59 6.04 -18.73 8.63
N LEU A 60 5.87 -18.01 7.50
CA LEU A 60 6.54 -18.35 6.25
C LEU A 60 8.02 -17.95 6.28
N CYS A 61 8.87 -18.92 6.06
CA CYS A 61 10.30 -18.69 5.84
C CYS A 61 10.62 -18.84 4.36
N TRP A 62 10.92 -17.74 3.71
CA TRP A 62 11.23 -17.70 2.28
C TRP A 62 12.73 -17.57 2.06
N GLU A 63 13.30 -18.51 1.33
CA GLU A 63 14.68 -18.54 0.88
C GLU A 63 14.69 -18.56 -0.64
N PRO A 64 14.81 -17.41 -1.32
CA PRO A 64 14.78 -17.36 -2.78
C PRO A 64 15.87 -18.25 -3.38
N LYS A 65 15.48 -19.20 -4.22
CA LYS A 65 16.37 -20.18 -4.87
C LYS A 65 16.74 -19.78 -6.28
N ILE A 66 15.92 -18.96 -6.91
CA ILE A 66 16.10 -18.53 -8.30
C ILE A 66 16.87 -17.23 -8.33
N THR A 67 18.01 -17.23 -8.98
CA THR A 67 18.74 -16.01 -9.29
C THR A 67 17.91 -15.17 -10.25
N MET A 68 17.75 -13.90 -9.93
CA MET A 68 17.03 -12.95 -10.77
C MET A 68 17.69 -12.84 -12.14
N ALA A 69 16.93 -13.12 -13.19
CA ALA A 69 17.31 -12.92 -14.58
C ALA A 69 16.53 -11.75 -15.17
N ILE A 70 17.25 -10.80 -15.76
CA ILE A 70 16.65 -9.58 -16.34
C ILE A 70 17.12 -9.43 -17.78
N SER A 71 16.15 -9.15 -18.64
CA SER A 71 16.38 -8.77 -20.04
C SER A 71 15.68 -7.42 -20.31
N GLU A 72 15.73 -6.96 -21.55
CA GLU A 72 15.18 -5.65 -21.92
C GLU A 72 13.72 -5.47 -21.52
N ASN A 73 12.87 -6.48 -21.79
CA ASN A 73 11.41 -6.42 -21.62
C ASN A 73 10.85 -7.53 -20.72
N ARG A 74 11.71 -8.23 -19.98
CA ARG A 74 11.31 -9.33 -19.08
C ARG A 74 12.22 -9.42 -17.88
N ALA A 75 11.65 -9.89 -16.79
CA ALA A 75 12.42 -10.32 -15.63
C ALA A 75 11.82 -11.60 -15.06
N ALA A 76 12.70 -12.53 -14.64
CA ALA A 76 12.32 -13.75 -13.95
C ALA A 76 13.00 -13.78 -12.58
N PHE A 77 12.26 -14.10 -11.53
CA PHE A 77 12.71 -14.10 -10.15
C PHE A 77 11.78 -14.95 -9.28
N GLU A 78 12.06 -15.08 -8.00
CA GLU A 78 11.07 -15.54 -7.03
C GLU A 78 10.42 -14.36 -6.32
N SER A 79 9.13 -14.45 -6.06
CA SER A 79 8.41 -13.49 -5.24
C SER A 79 7.59 -14.18 -4.17
N MET A 80 7.29 -13.41 -3.16
CA MET A 80 6.22 -13.69 -2.22
C MET A 80 4.96 -12.98 -2.70
N VAL A 81 3.82 -13.65 -2.56
CA VAL A 81 2.48 -13.05 -2.71
C VAL A 81 1.80 -13.08 -1.36
N ALA A 82 1.36 -11.92 -0.90
CA ALA A 82 0.65 -11.77 0.36
C ALA A 82 -0.65 -11.00 0.15
N SER A 83 -1.68 -11.39 0.88
CA SER A 83 -2.99 -10.73 0.79
C SER A 83 -3.75 -10.86 2.10
N TRP A 84 -4.55 -9.84 2.39
CA TRP A 84 -5.62 -9.89 3.38
C TRP A 84 -6.93 -9.38 2.79
N TYR A 85 -8.04 -9.78 3.37
CA TYR A 85 -9.37 -9.36 2.95
C TYR A 85 -10.26 -9.11 4.16
N TYR A 86 -10.80 -7.91 4.25
CA TYR A 86 -11.91 -7.58 5.14
C TYR A 86 -13.22 -7.68 4.35
N ASP A 87 -14.03 -8.67 4.67
CA ASP A 87 -15.25 -9.01 3.91
C ASP A 87 -16.47 -8.16 4.27
N GLY A 88 -16.29 -7.17 5.13
CA GLY A 88 -17.34 -6.32 5.68
C GLY A 88 -17.78 -6.70 7.10
N ASN A 89 -17.30 -7.84 7.59
CA ASN A 89 -17.59 -8.34 8.93
C ASN A 89 -16.32 -8.89 9.62
N LYS A 90 -15.49 -9.64 8.88
CA LYS A 90 -14.33 -10.34 9.40
C LYS A 90 -13.09 -10.02 8.58
N MET A 91 -11.93 -9.94 9.25
CA MET A 91 -10.61 -9.90 8.64
C MET A 91 -10.12 -11.33 8.37
N HIS A 92 -9.79 -11.63 7.11
CA HIS A 92 -9.07 -12.81 6.67
C HIS A 92 -7.60 -12.43 6.53
N ASP A 93 -6.78 -12.81 7.52
CA ASP A 93 -5.36 -12.43 7.62
C ASP A 93 -4.50 -13.60 8.14
N PRO A 94 -3.63 -14.19 7.32
CA PRO A 94 -3.53 -13.93 5.88
C PRO A 94 -4.67 -14.58 5.08
N LEU A 95 -5.07 -13.94 3.99
CA LEU A 95 -5.90 -14.56 2.97
C LEU A 95 -5.03 -15.42 2.03
N ILE A 96 -3.87 -14.86 1.64
CA ILE A 96 -2.82 -15.51 0.85
C ILE A 96 -1.49 -15.18 1.51
N LEU A 97 -0.62 -16.17 1.65
CA LEU A 97 0.79 -15.99 1.98
C LEU A 97 1.56 -17.15 1.33
N ASP A 98 2.14 -16.90 0.17
CA ASP A 98 2.73 -17.91 -0.68
C ASP A 98 3.99 -17.38 -1.37
N THR A 99 4.79 -18.28 -1.93
CA THR A 99 5.99 -17.96 -2.69
C THR A 99 6.06 -18.77 -3.96
N GLY A 100 6.56 -18.17 -5.02
CA GLY A 100 6.62 -18.87 -6.30
C GLY A 100 7.54 -18.24 -7.33
N LYS A 101 7.68 -18.93 -8.45
CA LYS A 101 8.38 -18.43 -9.64
C LYS A 101 7.57 -17.32 -10.26
N THR A 102 8.22 -16.20 -10.49
CA THR A 102 7.57 -14.98 -10.97
C THR A 102 8.23 -14.51 -12.25
N GLU A 103 7.41 -14.12 -13.17
CA GLU A 103 7.82 -13.45 -14.41
C GLU A 103 7.12 -12.12 -14.55
N THR A 104 7.86 -11.09 -14.92
CA THR A 104 7.31 -9.85 -15.44
C THR A 104 7.65 -9.73 -16.93
N GLY A 105 6.71 -9.17 -17.68
CA GLY A 105 6.92 -8.88 -19.11
C GLY A 105 6.11 -7.64 -19.49
N TRP A 106 6.63 -6.84 -20.42
CA TRP A 106 5.96 -5.63 -20.90
C TRP A 106 6.36 -5.32 -22.35
N ASP A 107 5.51 -4.58 -23.00
CA ASP A 107 5.72 -3.95 -24.30
C ASP A 107 5.35 -2.47 -24.25
N ASP A 108 5.22 -1.81 -25.39
CA ASP A 108 4.88 -0.38 -25.44
C ASP A 108 3.44 -0.08 -25.02
N HIS A 109 2.58 -1.09 -24.87
CA HIS A 109 1.15 -0.93 -24.66
C HIS A 109 0.66 -1.56 -23.37
N SER A 110 1.30 -2.61 -22.91
CA SER A 110 0.84 -3.41 -21.77
C SER A 110 2.00 -4.05 -21.01
N GLY A 111 1.67 -4.56 -19.82
CA GLY A 111 2.58 -5.37 -19.04
C GLY A 111 1.84 -6.29 -18.09
N ARG A 112 2.57 -7.27 -17.56
CA ARG A 112 2.03 -8.22 -16.58
C ARG A 112 3.11 -8.71 -15.63
N ILE A 113 2.65 -9.16 -14.46
CA ILE A 113 3.37 -9.99 -13.52
C ILE A 113 2.58 -11.28 -13.32
N ARG A 114 3.25 -12.41 -13.23
CA ARG A 114 2.65 -13.72 -12.99
C ARG A 114 3.56 -14.54 -12.10
N THR A 115 2.99 -15.03 -11.00
CA THR A 115 3.65 -15.94 -10.06
C THR A 115 2.95 -17.28 -10.12
N GLU A 116 3.71 -18.35 -10.25
CA GLU A 116 3.25 -19.73 -10.17
C GLU A 116 3.90 -20.42 -8.98
N SER A 117 3.09 -21.07 -8.19
CA SER A 117 3.49 -21.88 -7.04
C SER A 117 2.83 -23.26 -7.07
N GLU A 118 3.11 -24.09 -6.06
CA GLU A 118 2.39 -25.33 -5.84
C GLU A 118 0.94 -25.09 -5.38
N GLU A 119 0.67 -23.96 -4.73
CA GLU A 119 -0.63 -23.58 -4.18
C GLU A 119 -1.55 -22.93 -5.24
N GLY A 120 -0.99 -22.23 -6.23
CA GLY A 120 -1.81 -21.53 -7.21
C GLY A 120 -1.08 -20.62 -8.18
N VAL A 121 -1.89 -19.80 -8.86
CA VAL A 121 -1.44 -18.82 -9.84
C VAL A 121 -1.93 -17.44 -9.41
N TYR A 122 -1.01 -16.48 -9.39
CA TYR A 122 -1.25 -15.12 -8.95
C TYR A 122 -0.76 -14.16 -10.02
N SER A 123 -1.64 -13.38 -10.61
CA SER A 123 -1.25 -12.48 -11.70
C SER A 123 -2.02 -11.17 -11.69
N PHE A 124 -1.39 -10.13 -12.17
CA PHE A 124 -2.03 -8.90 -12.61
C PHE A 124 -1.33 -8.36 -13.84
N GLY A 125 -2.05 -7.54 -14.58
CA GLY A 125 -1.51 -6.90 -15.76
C GLY A 125 -2.38 -5.72 -16.16
N GLY A 126 -2.01 -5.09 -17.26
CA GLY A 126 -2.80 -4.01 -17.80
C GLY A 126 -2.06 -3.10 -18.76
N SER A 127 -2.78 -2.07 -19.14
CA SER A 127 -2.37 -0.93 -19.95
C SER A 127 -2.49 0.37 -19.15
N PRO A 128 -2.05 1.52 -19.67
CA PRO A 128 -2.28 2.80 -19.00
C PRO A 128 -3.76 3.15 -18.76
N ALA A 129 -4.68 2.51 -19.45
CA ALA A 129 -6.11 2.78 -19.36
C ALA A 129 -6.85 1.83 -18.41
N ASP A 130 -6.37 0.60 -18.30
CA ASP A 130 -7.04 -0.48 -17.60
C ASP A 130 -6.04 -1.46 -16.98
N PHE A 131 -6.47 -2.10 -15.90
CA PHE A 131 -5.75 -3.17 -15.24
C PHE A 131 -6.69 -4.35 -14.98
N TRP A 132 -6.12 -5.49 -14.76
CA TRP A 132 -6.80 -6.68 -14.28
C TRP A 132 -5.98 -7.36 -13.18
N LEU A 133 -6.67 -8.06 -12.29
CA LEU A 133 -6.11 -8.91 -11.25
C LEU A 133 -6.80 -10.27 -11.36
N ASP A 134 -5.99 -11.33 -11.46
CA ASP A 134 -6.46 -12.71 -11.54
C ASP A 134 -5.63 -13.57 -10.60
N ILE A 135 -6.29 -14.08 -9.57
CA ILE A 135 -5.70 -14.94 -8.55
C ILE A 135 -6.56 -16.18 -8.42
N SER A 136 -5.93 -17.32 -8.51
CA SER A 136 -6.60 -18.61 -8.36
C SER A 136 -5.76 -19.59 -7.59
N ASN A 137 -6.29 -20.02 -6.45
CA ASN A 137 -5.82 -21.20 -5.72
C ASN A 137 -7.01 -22.01 -5.20
N GLU A 138 -6.75 -23.11 -4.49
CA GLU A 138 -7.79 -24.01 -3.99
C GLU A 138 -8.82 -23.26 -3.12
N LYS A 139 -8.39 -22.34 -2.27
CA LYS A 139 -9.21 -21.64 -1.27
C LYS A 139 -9.70 -20.28 -1.71
N VAL A 140 -8.99 -19.61 -2.62
CA VAL A 140 -9.22 -18.22 -2.97
C VAL A 140 -9.27 -18.04 -4.49
N GLY A 141 -10.26 -17.30 -4.96
CA GLY A 141 -10.33 -16.80 -6.33
C GLY A 141 -10.60 -15.30 -6.32
N ILE A 142 -9.85 -14.53 -7.09
CA ILE A 142 -10.05 -13.10 -7.22
C ILE A 142 -9.95 -12.74 -8.69
N GLU A 143 -11.01 -12.22 -9.25
CA GLU A 143 -11.06 -11.72 -10.62
C GLU A 143 -11.54 -10.27 -10.59
N LEU A 144 -10.65 -9.33 -10.87
CA LEU A 144 -10.97 -7.90 -10.91
C LEU A 144 -10.61 -7.29 -12.25
N SER A 145 -11.49 -6.46 -12.76
CA SER A 145 -11.22 -5.52 -13.84
C SER A 145 -11.21 -4.10 -13.27
N MET A 146 -10.20 -3.33 -13.62
CA MET A 146 -10.00 -1.97 -13.11
C MET A 146 -9.83 -1.02 -14.26
N GLN A 147 -10.58 0.07 -14.26
CA GLN A 147 -10.55 1.08 -15.29
C GLN A 147 -10.26 2.45 -14.70
N ARG A 148 -9.61 3.30 -15.46
CA ARG A 148 -9.37 4.68 -15.05
C ARG A 148 -10.70 5.36 -14.72
N TRP A 149 -10.80 5.90 -13.54
CA TRP A 149 -11.97 6.65 -13.12
C TRP A 149 -11.90 8.08 -13.65
N LYS A 150 -12.89 8.47 -14.43
CA LYS A 150 -12.90 9.73 -15.19
C LYS A 150 -12.84 11.00 -14.33
N ASN A 151 -13.31 10.92 -13.09
CA ASN A 151 -13.41 12.07 -12.19
C ASN A 151 -12.14 12.32 -11.34
N MET A 152 -11.14 11.49 -11.46
CA MET A 152 -9.89 11.72 -10.70
C MET A 152 -8.81 12.39 -11.53
N MET A 153 -8.19 13.40 -10.95
CA MET A 153 -7.00 14.09 -11.51
C MET A 153 -5.76 13.19 -11.57
N ALA A 154 -5.85 11.96 -11.11
CA ALA A 154 -4.68 11.20 -10.82
C ALA A 154 -4.26 10.27 -11.95
N GLU A 155 -3.03 10.41 -12.29
CA GLU A 155 -2.28 9.56 -13.20
C GLU A 155 -1.18 8.82 -12.45
N LEU A 156 -0.38 8.07 -13.19
CA LEU A 156 0.83 7.45 -12.68
C LEU A 156 1.82 8.53 -12.22
N VAL A 157 2.00 8.65 -10.92
CA VAL A 157 2.83 9.68 -10.30
C VAL A 157 4.11 9.06 -9.76
N PRO A 158 5.28 9.38 -10.35
CA PRO A 158 6.55 8.98 -9.79
C PRO A 158 6.87 9.87 -8.56
N THR A 159 7.24 9.25 -7.47
CA THR A 159 7.75 9.93 -6.28
C THR A 159 8.97 9.18 -5.76
N GLY A 160 9.84 9.86 -5.03
CA GLY A 160 10.98 9.20 -4.43
C GLY A 160 11.91 10.18 -3.72
N LYS A 161 12.80 9.63 -2.90
CA LYS A 161 13.83 10.38 -2.21
C LYS A 161 15.11 9.55 -2.10
N ASN A 162 16.22 10.15 -2.49
CA ASN A 162 17.53 9.60 -2.24
C ASN A 162 18.07 10.18 -0.93
N PHE A 163 18.45 9.31 0.01
CA PHE A 163 19.10 9.69 1.25
C PHE A 163 20.62 9.78 1.07
N THR A 164 21.18 8.88 0.23
CA THR A 164 22.56 8.90 -0.24
C THR A 164 22.60 8.46 -1.69
N ARG A 165 23.80 8.41 -2.31
CA ARG A 165 23.98 7.95 -3.69
C ARG A 165 23.34 6.59 -3.98
N ASN A 166 23.34 5.67 -3.00
CA ASN A 166 22.88 4.28 -3.16
C ASN A 166 21.72 3.91 -2.22
N MET A 167 21.22 4.84 -1.43
CA MET A 167 20.14 4.59 -0.46
C MET A 167 18.98 5.53 -0.73
N GLY A 168 17.78 4.96 -0.78
CA GLY A 168 16.59 5.75 -0.99
C GLY A 168 15.39 4.88 -1.30
N TYR A 169 14.34 5.52 -1.72
CA TYR A 169 13.15 4.85 -2.22
C TYR A 169 12.62 5.53 -3.47
N SER A 170 11.93 4.78 -4.30
CA SER A 170 11.12 5.31 -5.39
C SER A 170 9.78 4.59 -5.41
N MET A 171 8.73 5.34 -5.72
CA MET A 171 7.37 4.83 -5.83
C MET A 171 6.74 5.32 -7.12
N LEU A 172 6.01 4.44 -7.78
CA LEU A 172 5.07 4.77 -8.84
C LEU A 172 3.68 4.53 -8.28
N LYS A 173 2.83 5.53 -8.32
CA LYS A 173 1.48 5.48 -7.76
C LYS A 173 0.47 5.62 -8.87
N TYR A 174 -0.53 4.74 -8.88
CA TYR A 174 -1.67 4.84 -9.78
C TYR A 174 -2.93 5.01 -8.92
N ARG A 175 -3.47 6.20 -8.97
CA ARG A 175 -4.65 6.62 -8.19
C ARG A 175 -5.89 6.54 -9.08
N GLY A 176 -7.06 6.34 -8.47
CA GLY A 176 -8.32 6.55 -9.16
C GLY A 176 -8.68 5.51 -10.22
N LEU A 177 -8.62 4.27 -9.83
CA LEU A 177 -9.19 3.18 -10.60
C LEU A 177 -10.57 2.82 -10.05
N SER A 178 -11.57 2.69 -10.90
CA SER A 178 -12.81 1.99 -10.59
C SER A 178 -12.59 0.49 -10.79
N SER A 179 -13.10 -0.33 -9.90
CA SER A 179 -12.93 -1.78 -9.95
C SER A 179 -14.25 -2.52 -9.85
N THR A 180 -14.38 -3.58 -10.62
CA THR A 180 -15.50 -4.52 -10.59
C THR A 180 -14.98 -5.94 -10.76
N GLY A 181 -15.70 -6.91 -10.21
CA GLY A 181 -15.33 -8.31 -10.33
C GLY A 181 -15.94 -9.17 -9.25
N LYS A 182 -15.23 -10.21 -8.85
CA LYS A 182 -15.66 -11.15 -7.82
C LYS A 182 -14.50 -11.66 -6.97
N ILE A 183 -14.81 -11.99 -5.74
CA ILE A 183 -13.89 -12.60 -4.77
C ILE A 183 -14.55 -13.87 -4.24
N ARG A 184 -13.84 -14.99 -4.33
CA ARG A 184 -14.21 -16.27 -3.73
C ARG A 184 -13.30 -16.58 -2.55
N VAL A 185 -13.90 -16.87 -1.41
CA VAL A 185 -13.20 -17.37 -0.20
C VAL A 185 -13.88 -18.68 0.22
N GLY A 186 -13.15 -19.77 0.11
CA GLY A 186 -13.73 -21.10 0.21
C GLY A 186 -14.79 -21.34 -0.86
N GLU A 187 -16.01 -21.67 -0.45
CA GLU A 187 -17.16 -21.90 -1.34
C GLU A 187 -17.98 -20.63 -1.61
N THR A 188 -17.70 -19.53 -0.90
CA THR A 188 -18.48 -18.29 -1.02
C THR A 188 -17.86 -17.38 -2.07
N GLU A 189 -18.60 -17.11 -3.15
CA GLU A 189 -18.25 -16.12 -4.16
C GLU A 189 -19.10 -14.85 -3.96
N THR A 190 -18.43 -13.70 -3.93
CA THR A 190 -19.06 -12.41 -3.70
C THR A 190 -18.72 -11.46 -4.87
N PRO A 191 -19.72 -10.93 -5.58
CA PRO A 191 -19.47 -9.86 -6.53
C PRO A 191 -19.04 -8.59 -5.80
N VAL A 192 -18.08 -7.86 -6.38
CA VAL A 192 -17.53 -6.66 -5.79
C VAL A 192 -17.47 -5.52 -6.80
N LYS A 193 -17.70 -4.30 -6.30
CA LYS A 193 -17.58 -3.07 -7.05
C LYS A 193 -17.03 -1.98 -6.14
N GLY A 194 -16.13 -1.15 -6.66
CA GLY A 194 -15.56 -0.09 -5.85
C GLY A 194 -14.40 0.63 -6.51
N ARG A 195 -13.35 0.88 -5.73
CA ARG A 195 -12.19 1.66 -6.11
C ARG A 195 -10.90 0.91 -5.83
N SER A 196 -9.86 1.25 -6.58
CA SER A 196 -8.53 0.66 -6.37
C SER A 196 -7.45 1.72 -6.41
N TYR A 197 -6.40 1.43 -5.69
CA TYR A 197 -5.15 2.15 -5.71
C TYR A 197 -4.00 1.16 -5.88
N PHE A 198 -3.01 1.57 -6.65
CA PHE A 198 -1.80 0.79 -6.89
C PHE A 198 -0.56 1.58 -6.59
N GLN A 199 0.44 0.92 -6.04
CA GLN A 199 1.80 1.44 -6.00
C GLN A 199 2.84 0.35 -6.28
N LYS A 200 3.84 0.71 -7.08
CA LYS A 200 5.10 -0.03 -7.13
C LYS A 200 6.13 0.72 -6.30
N VAL A 201 6.79 0.00 -5.41
CA VAL A 201 7.81 0.57 -4.53
C VAL A 201 9.13 -0.15 -4.74
N ARG A 202 10.20 0.64 -4.75
CA ARG A 202 11.56 0.16 -4.59
C ARG A 202 12.18 0.86 -3.40
N ILE A 203 12.67 0.10 -2.45
CA ILE A 203 13.43 0.60 -1.31
C ILE A 203 14.83 -0.01 -1.33
N SER A 204 15.86 0.82 -1.32
CA SER A 204 17.26 0.45 -1.23
C SER A 204 17.86 1.05 0.03
N SER A 205 17.37 0.62 1.20
CA SER A 205 17.83 1.10 2.50
C SER A 205 17.36 0.16 3.62
N ILE A 206 17.81 0.42 4.84
CA ILE A 206 17.12 -0.08 6.03
C ILE A 206 15.74 0.61 6.04
N THR A 207 14.69 -0.18 6.09
CA THR A 207 13.32 0.33 6.06
C THR A 207 13.01 1.03 7.39
N PRO A 208 12.78 2.35 7.41
CA PRO A 208 12.34 3.04 8.63
C PRO A 208 10.92 2.62 8.99
N CYS A 209 10.46 2.97 10.17
CA CYS A 209 9.04 2.94 10.48
C CYS A 209 8.31 4.03 9.69
N TRP A 210 7.00 3.88 9.47
CA TRP A 210 6.21 4.91 8.81
C TRP A 210 4.76 4.95 9.30
N TYR A 211 4.15 6.10 9.09
CA TYR A 211 2.72 6.26 8.95
C TYR A 211 2.41 6.50 7.48
N TRP A 212 1.41 5.84 6.97
CA TRP A 212 0.87 6.07 5.64
C TRP A 212 -0.66 5.99 5.70
N GLY A 213 -1.32 6.70 4.81
CA GLY A 213 -2.75 6.55 4.63
C GLY A 213 -3.22 7.16 3.33
N THR A 214 -4.33 6.63 2.83
CA THR A 214 -5.00 7.12 1.64
C THR A 214 -6.50 7.20 1.87
N VAL A 215 -7.09 8.24 1.31
CA VAL A 215 -8.54 8.43 1.29
C VAL A 215 -8.96 8.77 -0.14
N GLN A 216 -10.03 8.13 -0.60
CA GLN A 216 -10.67 8.41 -1.88
C GLN A 216 -12.12 8.72 -1.63
N TRP A 217 -12.66 9.78 -2.25
CA TRP A 217 -14.07 10.16 -2.14
C TRP A 217 -14.82 9.96 -3.45
N ASP A 218 -16.14 9.87 -3.35
CA ASP A 218 -17.00 9.60 -4.52
C ASP A 218 -16.97 10.71 -5.57
N ASN A 219 -16.71 11.95 -5.19
CA ASN A 219 -16.57 13.06 -6.15
C ASN A 219 -15.21 13.10 -6.86
N GLY A 220 -14.23 12.27 -6.44
CA GLY A 220 -12.88 12.25 -7.00
C GLY A 220 -11.83 12.95 -6.16
N ALA A 221 -12.20 13.53 -5.03
CA ALA A 221 -11.22 14.02 -4.07
C ALA A 221 -10.33 12.87 -3.59
N TYR A 222 -9.09 13.18 -3.32
CA TYR A 222 -8.07 12.21 -2.93
C TYR A 222 -7.11 12.82 -1.92
N LEU A 223 -6.79 12.07 -0.89
CA LEU A 223 -5.78 12.43 0.09
C LEU A 223 -4.82 11.27 0.29
N GLN A 224 -3.54 11.58 0.40
CA GLN A 224 -2.51 10.63 0.80
C GLN A 224 -1.46 11.32 1.65
N TYR A 225 -1.02 10.65 2.71
CA TYR A 225 0.15 11.07 3.49
C TYR A 225 1.16 9.93 3.61
N PHE A 226 2.44 10.31 3.76
CA PHE A 226 3.55 9.39 4.04
C PHE A 226 4.57 10.07 4.96
N LEU A 227 4.77 9.48 6.14
CA LEU A 227 5.57 10.01 7.23
C LEU A 227 6.55 8.95 7.74
N PRO A 228 7.65 8.66 6.98
CA PRO A 228 8.69 7.78 7.47
C PRO A 228 9.40 8.43 8.67
N HIS A 229 9.64 7.63 9.71
CA HIS A 229 10.19 8.13 10.96
C HIS A 229 11.17 7.15 11.61
N ILE A 230 11.97 7.68 12.52
CA ILE A 230 12.82 6.96 13.45
C ILE A 230 12.46 7.35 14.87
N GLY A 231 12.65 6.48 15.84
CA GLY A 231 12.33 6.74 17.24
C GLY A 231 12.30 5.48 18.08
N MET A 232 11.75 5.56 19.28
CA MET A 232 11.64 4.42 20.20
C MET A 232 10.76 3.29 19.66
N SER A 233 9.82 3.60 18.78
CA SER A 233 9.01 2.60 18.07
C SER A 233 9.84 1.59 17.27
N MET A 234 11.05 1.95 16.82
CA MET A 234 11.97 1.04 16.14
C MET A 234 12.46 -0.10 17.05
N LEU A 235 12.46 0.08 18.36
CA LEU A 235 12.89 -0.93 19.33
C LEU A 235 11.74 -1.81 19.82
N ARG A 236 10.53 -1.55 19.37
CA ARG A 236 9.33 -2.27 19.77
C ARG A 236 9.31 -3.68 19.19
N ARG A 237 9.16 -4.69 20.07
CA ARG A 237 9.21 -6.13 19.74
C ARG A 237 7.87 -6.84 19.91
N SER A 238 6.79 -6.10 20.02
CA SER A 238 5.46 -6.64 20.29
C SER A 238 4.49 -6.28 19.16
N THR A 239 3.59 -7.19 18.86
CA THR A 239 2.44 -6.95 17.98
C THR A 239 1.33 -6.15 18.67
N SER A 240 1.42 -5.89 19.98
CA SER A 240 0.47 -5.06 20.71
C SER A 240 0.36 -3.68 20.06
N GLN A 241 -0.84 -3.17 19.91
CA GLN A 241 -1.06 -1.87 19.25
C GLN A 241 -0.72 -0.69 20.14
N GLU A 242 -1.06 -0.78 21.43
CA GLU A 242 -0.68 0.22 22.41
C GLU A 242 0.74 -0.02 22.91
N SER A 243 1.54 1.03 22.95
CA SER A 243 2.89 0.94 23.48
C SER A 243 3.35 2.27 24.08
N ARG A 244 4.04 2.16 25.22
CA ARG A 244 4.78 3.29 25.81
C ARG A 244 6.00 3.70 24.97
N MET A 245 6.36 2.93 23.95
CA MET A 245 7.49 3.21 23.05
C MET A 245 7.08 4.07 21.82
N ASP A 246 5.82 4.42 21.68
CA ASP A 246 5.34 5.31 20.61
C ASP A 246 5.59 6.78 20.97
N TRP A 247 6.85 7.14 21.20
CA TRP A 247 7.28 8.49 21.53
C TRP A 247 8.68 8.78 20.97
N GLY A 248 9.06 10.07 20.92
CA GLY A 248 10.35 10.50 20.40
C GLY A 248 10.51 10.25 18.90
N GLU A 249 9.38 10.12 18.18
CA GLU A 249 9.40 9.90 16.75
C GLU A 249 9.87 11.16 16.01
N ARG A 250 10.96 11.00 15.26
CA ARG A 250 11.48 12.05 14.39
C ARG A 250 11.20 11.69 12.93
N MET A 251 10.38 12.50 12.27
CA MET A 251 10.04 12.31 10.87
C MET A 251 11.27 12.58 9.99
N LEU A 252 11.58 11.62 9.11
CA LEU A 252 12.64 11.75 8.11
C LEU A 252 12.19 12.58 6.92
N SER A 253 10.90 12.50 6.60
CA SER A 253 10.22 13.37 5.65
C SER A 253 8.75 13.43 5.99
N LYS A 254 8.08 14.47 5.53
CA LYS A 254 6.64 14.64 5.68
C LYS A 254 6.08 14.98 4.31
N THR A 255 5.10 14.22 3.87
CA THR A 255 4.39 14.52 2.63
C THR A 255 2.90 14.25 2.83
N LEU A 256 2.08 15.20 2.46
CA LEU A 256 0.64 15.04 2.32
C LEU A 256 0.22 15.73 1.04
N ASN A 257 -0.52 14.99 0.22
CA ASN A 257 -1.12 15.51 -0.99
C ASN A 257 -2.64 15.43 -0.84
N PHE A 258 -3.31 16.51 -1.12
CA PHE A 258 -4.77 16.57 -1.19
C PHE A 258 -5.19 17.12 -2.55
N CYS A 259 -5.96 16.34 -3.30
CA CYS A 259 -6.51 16.76 -4.59
C CYS A 259 -7.98 17.12 -4.41
N GLU A 260 -8.32 18.32 -4.81
CA GLU A 260 -9.68 18.85 -4.82
C GLU A 260 -10.17 18.97 -6.27
N PRO A 261 -11.06 18.05 -6.72
CA PRO A 261 -11.40 17.95 -8.15
C PRO A 261 -12.25 19.10 -8.68
N GLU A 262 -13.04 19.76 -7.85
CA GLU A 262 -13.89 20.90 -8.28
C GLU A 262 -13.04 22.11 -8.67
N GLU A 263 -11.94 22.35 -7.94
CA GLU A 263 -10.98 23.40 -8.30
C GLU A 263 -9.90 22.91 -9.29
N GLY A 264 -9.83 21.60 -9.54
CA GLY A 264 -8.79 21.01 -10.36
C GLY A 264 -7.40 21.20 -9.75
N LYS A 265 -7.28 21.30 -8.42
CA LYS A 265 -6.06 21.67 -7.71
C LYS A 265 -5.56 20.54 -6.81
N GLU A 266 -4.24 20.37 -6.79
CA GLU A 266 -3.53 19.52 -5.85
C GLU A 266 -2.76 20.40 -4.85
N TYR A 267 -2.98 20.16 -3.56
CA TYR A 267 -2.33 20.84 -2.45
C TYR A 267 -1.26 19.93 -1.86
N PHE A 268 -0.06 20.48 -1.66
CA PHE A 268 1.07 19.82 -1.02
C PHE A 268 1.29 20.46 0.35
N MET A 269 1.30 19.62 1.38
CA MET A 269 1.52 20.07 2.75
C MET A 269 2.73 19.35 3.35
N ASP A 270 3.55 20.06 4.10
CA ASP A 270 4.81 19.59 4.69
C ASP A 270 4.92 19.81 6.20
N ASP A 271 4.17 20.77 6.78
CA ASP A 271 3.99 20.80 8.24
C ASP A 271 2.83 19.87 8.63
N ILE A 272 3.17 18.61 8.91
CA ILE A 272 2.20 17.57 9.20
C ILE A 272 2.42 17.07 10.62
N ARG A 273 1.33 16.93 11.35
CA ARG A 273 1.27 16.35 12.69
C ARG A 273 0.30 15.20 12.68
N ILE A 274 0.76 14.04 13.13
CA ILE A 274 -0.08 12.87 13.31
C ILE A 274 -0.14 12.52 14.79
N THR A 275 -1.34 12.23 15.26
CA THR A 275 -1.59 11.69 16.59
C THR A 275 -2.48 10.47 16.49
N LYS A 276 -2.43 9.62 17.49
CA LYS A 276 -3.30 8.45 17.57
C LYS A 276 -3.82 8.28 18.99
N ARG A 277 -5.06 7.86 19.09
CA ARG A 277 -5.71 7.37 20.29
C ARG A 277 -6.30 6.00 20.02
N TYR A 278 -6.64 5.26 21.04
CA TYR A 278 -7.13 3.89 20.88
C TYR A 278 -8.56 3.79 21.39
N GLU A 279 -9.38 3.06 20.64
CA GLU A 279 -10.74 2.71 21.00
C GLU A 279 -10.97 1.25 20.59
N ASN A 280 -11.46 0.42 21.53
CA ASN A 280 -11.63 -1.03 21.31
C ASN A 280 -10.37 -1.74 20.76
N ASN A 281 -9.20 -1.37 21.25
CA ASN A 281 -7.90 -1.86 20.79
C ASN A 281 -7.55 -1.54 19.32
N LEU A 282 -8.25 -0.61 18.70
CA LEU A 282 -7.94 -0.13 17.35
C LEU A 282 -7.55 1.35 17.40
N PRO A 283 -6.58 1.79 16.57
CA PRO A 283 -6.17 3.19 16.57
C PRO A 283 -7.18 4.07 15.85
N ILE A 284 -7.31 5.29 16.33
CA ILE A 284 -7.92 6.41 15.62
C ILE A 284 -6.78 7.37 15.29
N PHE A 285 -6.57 7.61 14.01
CA PHE A 285 -5.53 8.52 13.54
C PHE A 285 -6.10 9.90 13.29
N SER A 286 -5.44 10.93 13.83
CA SER A 286 -5.76 12.33 13.54
C SER A 286 -4.55 12.96 12.86
N VAL A 287 -4.75 13.51 11.68
CA VAL A 287 -3.72 14.19 10.88
C VAL A 287 -4.11 15.64 10.70
N ASN A 288 -3.21 16.54 11.09
CA ASN A 288 -3.32 17.97 10.84
C ASN A 288 -2.16 18.38 9.94
N ALA A 289 -2.46 19.09 8.87
CA ALA A 289 -1.47 19.50 7.89
C ALA A 289 -1.65 20.96 7.50
N PHE A 290 -0.54 21.65 7.30
CA PHE A 290 -0.49 23.07 7.02
C PHE A 290 0.49 23.35 5.88
N SER A 291 0.17 24.36 5.09
CA SER A 291 1.05 25.00 4.11
C SER A 291 0.62 26.45 3.90
N ASP A 292 1.38 27.21 3.12
CA ASP A 292 0.99 28.57 2.73
C ASP A 292 -0.32 28.61 1.93
N GLU A 293 -0.69 27.49 1.30
CA GLU A 293 -1.88 27.39 0.45
C GLU A 293 -3.13 26.97 1.22
N GLY A 294 -3.01 26.40 2.43
CA GLY A 294 -4.16 25.97 3.20
C GLY A 294 -3.85 25.11 4.43
N GLU A 295 -4.91 24.78 5.14
CA GLU A 295 -4.91 23.94 6.32
C GLU A 295 -5.90 22.79 6.19
N LEU A 296 -5.52 21.60 6.67
CA LEU A 296 -6.31 20.38 6.61
C LEU A 296 -6.27 19.66 7.94
N SER A 297 -7.43 19.16 8.36
CA SER A 297 -7.56 18.25 9.51
C SER A 297 -8.41 17.07 9.10
N ILE A 298 -7.96 15.87 9.41
CA ILE A 298 -8.71 14.64 9.16
C ILE A 298 -8.59 13.68 10.33
N GLU A 299 -9.72 13.07 10.71
CA GLU A 299 -9.77 11.96 11.67
C GLU A 299 -10.25 10.69 10.96
N MET A 300 -9.51 9.59 11.19
CA MET A 300 -9.76 8.30 10.58
C MET A 300 -9.88 7.24 11.67
N THR A 301 -11.09 6.71 11.83
CA THR A 301 -11.38 5.63 12.78
C THR A 301 -11.21 4.28 12.09
N THR A 302 -10.30 3.47 12.61
CA THR A 302 -10.07 2.13 12.07
C THR A 302 -11.11 1.14 12.61
N TYR A 303 -11.44 0.11 11.81
CA TYR A 303 -12.45 -0.87 12.18
C TYR A 303 -11.97 -2.33 12.03
N ALA A 304 -10.80 -2.52 11.44
CA ALA A 304 -10.14 -3.81 11.37
C ALA A 304 -8.61 -3.62 11.34
N ARG A 305 -7.87 -4.69 11.51
CA ARG A 305 -6.41 -4.70 11.46
C ARG A 305 -5.90 -5.97 10.81
N CYS A 306 -4.91 -5.82 9.93
CA CYS A 306 -3.97 -6.85 9.51
C CYS A 306 -2.58 -6.52 10.07
N CYS A 307 -1.81 -7.54 10.47
CA CYS A 307 -0.45 -7.35 10.97
C CYS A 307 0.49 -8.38 10.36
N TRP A 308 1.51 -7.91 9.68
CA TRP A 308 2.60 -8.73 9.13
C TRP A 308 3.87 -8.58 9.98
N ASP A 309 4.42 -9.68 10.48
CA ASP A 309 5.77 -9.75 11.07
C ASP A 309 6.75 -10.08 9.95
N ILE A 310 7.46 -9.07 9.47
CA ILE A 310 8.44 -9.20 8.38
C ILE A 310 9.84 -9.07 8.98
N SER A 311 10.67 -10.08 8.83
CA SER A 311 12.02 -10.05 9.35
C SER A 311 13.05 -10.68 8.41
N GLN A 312 14.30 -10.22 8.52
CA GLN A 312 15.40 -10.59 7.63
C GLN A 312 16.74 -10.49 8.36
N PRO A 313 17.75 -11.28 7.96
CA PRO A 313 19.10 -11.12 8.46
C PRO A 313 19.67 -9.74 8.13
N LEU A 314 20.29 -9.09 9.10
CA LEU A 314 20.97 -7.82 8.93
C LEU A 314 22.49 -8.02 8.79
N ILE A 315 23.16 -8.40 9.86
CA ILE A 315 24.61 -8.68 9.91
C ILE A 315 24.83 -9.75 10.99
N GLY A 316 25.51 -10.84 10.64
CA GLY A 316 25.73 -11.95 11.57
C GLY A 316 24.43 -12.51 12.12
N PRO A 317 24.31 -12.64 13.46
CA PRO A 317 23.09 -13.14 14.09
C PRO A 317 21.98 -12.11 14.24
N LEU A 318 22.21 -10.85 13.88
CA LEU A 318 21.24 -9.77 14.03
C LEU A 318 20.19 -9.84 12.92
N TRP A 319 18.94 -9.69 13.32
CA TRP A 319 17.80 -9.61 12.43
C TRP A 319 17.18 -8.21 12.48
N HIS A 320 16.74 -7.76 11.33
CA HIS A 320 15.95 -6.56 11.16
C HIS A 320 14.50 -6.98 10.96
N GLY A 321 13.61 -6.51 11.77
CA GLY A 321 12.21 -6.90 11.72
C GLY A 321 11.28 -5.71 11.85
N ILE A 322 10.18 -5.76 11.12
CA ILE A 322 9.13 -4.75 11.10
C ILE A 322 7.77 -5.41 11.29
N PHE A 323 6.97 -4.87 12.22
CA PHE A 323 5.55 -5.15 12.30
C PHE A 323 4.82 -4.16 11.39
N TYR A 324 4.37 -4.67 10.26
CA TYR A 324 3.66 -3.89 9.28
C TYR A 324 2.16 -4.05 9.49
N ASN A 325 1.52 -2.96 9.91
CA ASN A 325 0.09 -2.97 10.20
C ASN A 325 -0.66 -2.14 9.18
N GLU A 326 -1.72 -2.72 8.68
CA GLU A 326 -2.69 -2.11 7.80
C GLU A 326 -4.06 -2.10 8.47
N TYR A 327 -4.75 -0.97 8.33
CA TYR A 327 -6.01 -0.73 9.00
C TYR A 327 -7.06 -0.26 8.00
N PRO A 328 -8.05 -1.11 7.66
CA PRO A 328 -9.30 -0.60 7.14
C PRO A 328 -9.89 0.47 8.04
N ALA A 329 -10.21 1.63 7.46
CA ALA A 329 -10.63 2.81 8.19
C ALA A 329 -11.78 3.55 7.50
N ARG A 330 -12.43 4.43 8.25
CA ARG A 330 -13.42 5.39 7.76
C ARG A 330 -13.05 6.79 8.20
N VAL A 331 -13.33 7.79 7.38
CA VAL A 331 -13.20 9.19 7.76
C VAL A 331 -14.34 9.56 8.70
N THR A 332 -14.00 9.99 9.91
CA THR A 332 -14.97 10.41 10.94
C THR A 332 -15.09 11.91 11.03
N ASP A 333 -14.03 12.66 10.77
CA ASP A 333 -14.04 14.12 10.62
C ASP A 333 -13.08 14.52 9.48
N PHE A 334 -13.43 15.57 8.74
CA PHE A 334 -12.59 16.17 7.71
C PHE A 334 -12.89 17.65 7.59
N LYS A 335 -11.86 18.46 7.57
CA LYS A 335 -11.95 19.89 7.35
C LYS A 335 -10.77 20.34 6.50
N PHE A 336 -11.06 21.09 5.48
CA PHE A 336 -10.06 21.74 4.65
C PHE A 336 -10.39 23.21 4.45
N LYS A 337 -9.37 24.05 4.47
CA LYS A 337 -9.50 25.50 4.27
C LYS A 337 -8.37 26.01 3.40
N SER A 338 -8.69 26.76 2.37
CA SER A 338 -7.75 27.47 1.50
C SER A 338 -8.39 28.78 1.04
N GLY A 339 -7.79 29.91 1.40
CA GLY A 339 -8.40 31.22 1.16
C GLY A 339 -9.82 31.33 1.72
N THR A 340 -10.80 31.55 0.86
CA THR A 340 -12.22 31.58 1.21
C THR A 340 -12.90 30.21 1.15
N ARG A 341 -12.27 29.22 0.53
CA ARG A 341 -12.79 27.86 0.39
C ARG A 341 -12.81 27.17 1.75
N ARG A 342 -13.92 26.52 2.07
CA ARG A 342 -14.12 25.67 3.25
C ARG A 342 -14.82 24.40 2.82
N VAL A 343 -14.26 23.26 3.18
CA VAL A 343 -14.80 21.96 2.81
C VAL A 343 -14.80 21.07 4.03
N GLY A 344 -15.88 20.36 4.23
CA GLY A 344 -16.08 19.40 5.30
C GLY A 344 -16.27 17.97 4.78
N LYS A 345 -16.47 17.06 5.72
CA LYS A 345 -16.58 15.62 5.45
C LYS A 345 -17.69 15.30 4.44
N ASP A 346 -18.83 15.98 4.53
CA ASP A 346 -20.04 15.63 3.77
C ASP A 346 -20.06 16.25 2.37
N ASP A 347 -19.13 17.16 2.08
CA ASP A 347 -19.07 17.85 0.77
C ASP A 347 -18.57 16.93 -0.36
N PHE A 348 -17.87 15.83 -0.03
CA PHE A 348 -17.24 14.94 -1.01
C PHE A 348 -17.95 13.60 -1.19
N GLY A 349 -19.03 13.37 -0.48
CA GLY A 349 -19.77 12.11 -0.50
C GLY A 349 -19.05 11.00 0.28
N LYS A 350 -19.30 9.75 -0.10
CA LYS A 350 -18.72 8.57 0.58
C LYS A 350 -17.21 8.54 0.44
N SER A 351 -16.54 8.19 1.52
CA SER A 351 -15.08 8.01 1.55
C SER A 351 -14.68 6.55 1.72
N TYR A 352 -13.53 6.21 1.15
CA TYR A 352 -12.83 4.94 1.29
C TYR A 352 -11.43 5.22 1.83
N CYS A 353 -11.07 4.58 2.93
CA CYS A 353 -9.86 4.92 3.66
C CYS A 353 -9.10 3.67 4.12
N ASN A 354 -7.78 3.72 4.02
CA ASN A 354 -6.86 2.77 4.63
C ASN A 354 -5.71 3.53 5.27
N CYS A 355 -5.26 3.05 6.43
CA CYS A 355 -4.12 3.60 7.18
C CYS A 355 -3.09 2.51 7.46
N GLU A 356 -1.83 2.90 7.51
CA GLU A 356 -0.72 2.05 7.92
C GLU A 356 0.06 2.68 9.08
N HIS A 357 0.55 1.83 9.94
CA HIS A 357 1.54 2.19 10.94
C HIS A 357 2.49 1.02 11.17
N THR A 358 3.77 1.28 11.04
CA THR A 358 4.80 0.27 11.22
C THR A 358 5.70 0.61 12.40
N TRP A 359 6.21 -0.43 13.04
CA TRP A 359 7.18 -0.32 14.13
C TRP A 359 8.11 -1.53 14.17
N GLY A 360 9.21 -1.42 14.92
CA GLY A 360 10.15 -2.51 15.12
C GLY A 360 11.06 -2.75 13.93
N THR A 361 12.24 -2.13 13.89
CA THR A 361 13.20 -2.30 12.79
C THR A 361 14.55 -2.87 13.21
N VAL A 362 14.80 -3.09 14.49
CA VAL A 362 16.09 -3.60 15.01
C VAL A 362 15.89 -4.78 15.95
#